data_1f93da8036b1cddc365b709ad6b9b760
#
_entry.id   1f93da8036b1cddc365b709ad6b9b760
#
_cell.length_a   1.000
_cell.length_b   1.000
_cell.length_c   1.000
_cell.angle_alpha   90.00
_cell.angle_beta   90.00
_cell.angle_gamma   90.00
#
_symmetry.space_group_name_H-M   'P 1'
#
loop_
_entity.id
_entity.type
_entity.pdbx_description
1 polymer ?
#
loop_
_entity_poly.entity_id
_entity_poly.type
_entity_poly.pdbx_seq_one_letter_code
_entity_poly.pdbx_strand_id
1 'polypeptide(L)'
;MYTFDEIVGIVKQRQQNGSVLLQRMLEVKERYNGDYVIPIPSMEGEPVLPPLTPALISENIDAVAQRAASVMPFIGCPAVDGSKERGVRSREYADIRRKALAATWYQSKYKVKIRRAYRHLAGYATACLIVHPDFDKGMPRIDVRDPLGVYPEPRAYEDVDPPANVGFVYGKSGEWL
;
A
#
# COMPACT_ATOMS: atom_id res chain seq x y z
N MET A 1 -21.71 5.01 17.80
CA MET A 1 -21.68 4.22 16.56
C MET A 1 -22.07 5.17 15.45
N TYR A 2 -21.26 5.34 14.42
CA TYR A 2 -21.55 6.28 13.32
C TYR A 2 -22.67 5.72 12.45
N THR A 3 -23.57 6.59 12.00
CA THR A 3 -24.55 6.26 10.98
C THR A 3 -23.89 6.20 9.60
N PHE A 4 -24.55 5.59 8.62
CA PHE A 4 -24.01 5.50 7.25
C PHE A 4 -23.76 6.90 6.65
N ASP A 5 -24.67 7.84 6.87
CA ASP A 5 -24.56 9.21 6.33
C ASP A 5 -23.40 9.98 6.99
N GLU A 6 -23.15 9.78 8.27
CA GLU A 6 -22.00 10.35 8.96
C GLU A 6 -20.69 9.82 8.38
N ILE A 7 -20.59 8.50 8.13
CA ILE A 7 -19.41 7.88 7.52
C ILE A 7 -19.18 8.47 6.10
N VAL A 8 -20.22 8.57 5.29
CA VAL A 8 -20.14 9.16 3.95
C VAL A 8 -19.70 10.62 4.03
N GLY A 9 -20.24 11.38 4.98
CA GLY A 9 -19.87 12.77 5.23
C GLY A 9 -18.38 12.92 5.57
N ILE A 10 -17.87 12.10 6.49
CA ILE A 10 -16.46 12.07 6.88
C ILE A 10 -15.56 11.76 5.68
N VAL A 11 -15.91 10.75 4.88
CA VAL A 11 -15.12 10.37 3.70
C VAL A 11 -15.08 11.51 2.67
N LYS A 12 -16.22 12.12 2.37
CA LYS A 12 -16.28 13.27 1.45
C LYS A 12 -15.45 14.45 1.92
N GLN A 13 -15.51 14.78 3.21
CA GLN A 13 -14.70 15.84 3.79
C GLN A 13 -13.18 15.54 3.66
N ARG A 14 -12.78 14.29 3.91
CA ARG A 14 -11.38 13.87 3.76
C ARG A 14 -10.92 13.88 2.31
N GLN A 15 -11.78 13.50 1.38
CA GLN A 15 -11.51 13.61 -0.07
C GLN A 15 -11.28 15.07 -0.48
N GLN A 16 -12.09 15.99 0.00
CA GLN A 16 -11.94 17.41 -0.28
C GLN A 16 -10.63 17.97 0.28
N ASN A 17 -10.30 17.64 1.54
CA ASN A 17 -9.06 18.07 2.18
C ASN A 17 -7.81 17.50 1.50
N GLY A 18 -7.88 16.28 0.98
CA GLY A 18 -6.81 15.60 0.24
C GLY A 18 -6.83 15.79 -1.27
N SER A 19 -7.68 16.67 -1.81
CA SER A 19 -7.94 16.78 -3.26
C SER A 19 -6.68 16.98 -4.10
N VAL A 20 -5.75 17.84 -3.66
CA VAL A 20 -4.49 18.11 -4.38
C VAL A 20 -3.61 16.85 -4.44
N LEU A 21 -3.50 16.11 -3.34
CA LEU A 21 -2.73 14.87 -3.29
C LEU A 21 -3.36 13.78 -4.16
N LEU A 22 -4.69 13.65 -4.07
CA LEU A 22 -5.45 12.70 -4.89
C LEU A 22 -5.30 13.00 -6.38
N GLN A 23 -5.35 14.25 -6.78
CA GLN A 23 -5.15 14.65 -8.17
C GLN A 23 -3.75 14.27 -8.66
N ARG A 24 -2.71 14.55 -7.88
CA ARG A 24 -1.34 14.13 -8.21
C ARG A 24 -1.20 12.61 -8.32
N MET A 25 -1.84 11.85 -7.43
CA MET A 25 -1.85 10.39 -7.50
C MET A 25 -2.54 9.89 -8.78
N LEU A 26 -3.64 10.52 -9.19
CA LEU A 26 -4.34 10.20 -10.44
C LEU A 26 -3.47 10.47 -11.66
N GLU A 27 -2.81 11.63 -11.71
CA GLU A 27 -1.86 11.97 -12.79
C GLU A 27 -0.72 10.94 -12.90
N VAL A 28 -0.17 10.51 -11.75
CA VAL A 28 0.86 9.44 -11.75
C VAL A 28 0.29 8.12 -12.25
N LYS A 29 -0.95 7.79 -11.87
CA LYS A 29 -1.62 6.57 -12.34
C LYS A 29 -1.84 6.58 -13.86
N GLU A 30 -2.30 7.69 -14.41
CA GLU A 30 -2.45 7.88 -15.85
C GLU A 30 -1.12 7.70 -16.58
N ARG A 31 -0.07 8.36 -16.09
CA ARG A 31 1.27 8.22 -16.66
C ARG A 31 1.83 6.80 -16.54
N TYR A 32 1.57 6.13 -15.42
CA TYR A 32 1.99 4.73 -15.22
C TYR A 32 1.27 3.78 -16.18
N ASN A 33 -0.02 4.01 -16.43
CA ASN A 33 -0.81 3.21 -17.37
C ASN A 33 -0.49 3.50 -18.85
N GLY A 34 0.24 4.56 -19.14
CA GLY A 34 0.51 5.00 -20.51
C GLY A 34 -0.63 5.82 -21.13
N ASP A 35 -1.61 6.27 -20.31
CA ASP A 35 -2.73 7.10 -20.78
C ASP A 35 -2.27 8.54 -21.11
N TYR A 36 -1.03 8.88 -20.76
CA TYR A 36 -0.44 10.17 -21.06
C TYR A 36 0.18 10.18 -22.46
N VAL A 37 -0.41 10.96 -23.33
CA VAL A 37 -0.01 11.13 -24.73
C VAL A 37 0.79 12.41 -24.88
N ILE A 38 2.02 12.31 -25.37
CA ILE A 38 2.81 13.49 -25.76
C ILE A 38 2.46 13.83 -27.20
N PRO A 39 1.78 14.97 -27.46
CA PRO A 39 1.51 15.40 -28.83
C PRO A 39 2.83 15.72 -29.52
N ILE A 40 3.06 15.10 -30.67
CA ILE A 40 4.19 15.46 -31.52
C ILE A 40 3.74 16.66 -32.37
N PRO A 41 4.41 17.81 -32.31
CA PRO A 41 4.06 18.94 -33.16
C PRO A 41 4.24 18.53 -34.64
N SER A 42 3.15 18.58 -35.42
CA SER A 42 3.20 18.38 -36.87
C SER A 42 3.40 19.73 -37.54
N MET A 43 4.33 19.81 -38.49
CA MET A 43 4.42 20.96 -39.39
C MET A 43 3.35 20.87 -40.47
N GLU A 44 2.90 22.04 -40.96
CA GLU A 44 1.87 22.11 -41.99
C GLU A 44 2.34 21.34 -43.25
N GLY A 45 1.60 20.30 -43.63
CA GLY A 45 1.92 19.45 -44.79
C GLY A 45 2.69 18.13 -44.48
N GLU A 46 3.06 17.88 -43.23
CA GLU A 46 3.65 16.60 -42.84
C GLU A 46 2.59 15.59 -42.32
N PRO A 47 2.82 14.26 -42.50
CA PRO A 47 1.94 13.27 -41.96
C PRO A 47 1.93 13.34 -40.42
N VAL A 48 0.74 13.33 -39.82
CA VAL A 48 0.57 13.29 -38.36
C VAL A 48 1.17 12.00 -37.83
N LEU A 49 2.28 12.11 -37.12
CA LEU A 49 2.92 10.97 -36.46
C LEU A 49 2.08 10.48 -35.29
N PRO A 50 2.03 9.17 -35.01
CA PRO A 50 1.34 8.66 -33.85
C PRO A 50 1.96 9.22 -32.56
N PRO A 51 1.14 9.54 -31.57
CA PRO A 51 1.63 10.11 -30.32
C PRO A 51 2.56 9.14 -29.59
N LEU A 52 3.59 9.69 -28.93
CA LEU A 52 4.53 8.91 -28.14
C LEU A 52 3.93 8.65 -26.74
N THR A 53 3.86 7.38 -26.36
CA THR A 53 3.49 6.94 -24.99
C THR A 53 4.74 6.42 -24.28
N PRO A 54 5.48 7.25 -23.54
CA PRO A 54 6.69 6.78 -22.88
C PRO A 54 6.39 5.85 -21.72
N ALA A 55 6.86 4.61 -21.80
CA ALA A 55 6.77 3.61 -20.72
C ALA A 55 7.82 3.83 -19.60
N LEU A 56 8.65 4.87 -19.70
CA LEU A 56 9.77 5.11 -18.77
C LEU A 56 9.35 5.19 -17.31
N ILE A 57 8.17 5.73 -17.00
CA ILE A 57 7.69 5.88 -15.62
C ILE A 57 7.30 4.52 -15.06
N SER A 58 6.55 3.73 -15.81
CA SER A 58 6.14 2.39 -15.38
C SER A 58 7.36 1.46 -15.22
N GLU A 59 8.29 1.51 -16.14
CA GLU A 59 9.53 0.72 -16.08
C GLU A 59 10.38 1.06 -14.88
N ASN A 60 10.57 2.34 -14.56
CA ASN A 60 11.34 2.79 -13.40
C ASN A 60 10.65 2.40 -12.09
N ILE A 61 9.34 2.63 -11.96
CA ILE A 61 8.56 2.25 -10.77
C ILE A 61 8.63 0.74 -10.58
N ASP A 62 8.46 -0.04 -11.64
CA ASP A 62 8.50 -1.50 -11.58
C ASP A 62 9.89 -2.04 -11.26
N ALA A 63 10.95 -1.44 -11.77
CA ALA A 63 12.32 -1.80 -11.46
C ALA A 63 12.65 -1.56 -9.98
N VAL A 64 12.26 -0.40 -9.43
CA VAL A 64 12.41 -0.09 -7.99
C VAL A 64 11.61 -1.08 -7.15
N ALA A 65 10.35 -1.31 -7.48
CA ALA A 65 9.47 -2.22 -6.75
C ALA A 65 9.99 -3.67 -6.77
N GLN A 66 10.53 -4.11 -7.90
CA GLN A 66 11.10 -5.45 -8.03
C GLN A 66 12.39 -5.61 -7.21
N ARG A 67 13.29 -4.62 -7.24
CA ARG A 67 14.51 -4.63 -6.42
C ARG A 67 14.17 -4.65 -4.93
N ALA A 68 13.26 -3.80 -4.48
CA ALA A 68 12.82 -3.75 -3.09
C ALA A 68 12.13 -5.05 -2.64
N ALA A 69 11.31 -5.67 -3.50
CA ALA A 69 10.64 -6.93 -3.19
C ALA A 69 11.58 -8.15 -3.24
N SER A 70 12.78 -8.04 -3.83
CA SER A 70 13.78 -9.13 -3.84
C SER A 70 14.45 -9.33 -2.49
N VAL A 71 14.49 -8.29 -1.66
CA VAL A 71 15.10 -8.34 -0.33
C VAL A 71 14.04 -8.82 0.67
N MET A 72 14.34 -9.92 1.35
CA MET A 72 13.49 -10.39 2.45
C MET A 72 13.75 -9.54 3.69
N PRO A 73 12.71 -8.90 4.27
CA PRO A 73 12.91 -8.14 5.50
C PRO A 73 13.31 -9.09 6.64
N PHE A 74 14.29 -8.66 7.42
CA PHE A 74 14.67 -9.37 8.63
C PHE A 74 13.59 -9.12 9.70
N ILE A 75 13.00 -10.22 10.19
CA ILE A 75 12.01 -10.15 11.27
C ILE A 75 12.76 -10.44 12.58
N GLY A 76 13.01 -9.38 13.36
CA GLY A 76 13.59 -9.48 14.69
C GLY A 76 12.50 -9.60 15.76
N CYS A 77 12.61 -10.59 16.63
CA CYS A 77 11.80 -10.70 17.84
C CYS A 77 12.76 -10.64 19.02
N PRO A 78 12.95 -9.47 19.66
CA PRO A 78 13.85 -9.37 20.80
C PRO A 78 13.33 -10.21 21.97
N ALA A 79 14.27 -10.87 22.66
CA ALA A 79 13.98 -11.48 23.94
C ALA A 79 13.90 -10.37 25.01
N VAL A 80 12.98 -10.50 25.94
CA VAL A 80 12.93 -9.59 27.09
C VAL A 80 13.98 -10.02 28.09
N ASP A 81 14.93 -9.15 28.40
CA ASP A 81 15.95 -9.41 29.44
C ASP A 81 15.30 -9.50 30.82
N GLY A 82 15.59 -10.58 31.52
CA GLY A 82 15.11 -10.86 32.84
C GLY A 82 16.11 -11.76 33.60
N SER A 83 15.73 -12.25 34.80
CA SER A 83 16.52 -13.23 35.54
C SER A 83 16.97 -14.40 34.64
N LYS A 84 18.14 -15.00 34.90
CA LYS A 84 18.74 -16.04 34.04
C LYS A 84 17.76 -17.12 33.55
N GLU A 85 16.88 -17.61 34.40
CA GLU A 85 15.85 -18.60 34.02
C GLU A 85 14.74 -18.04 33.13
N ARG A 86 14.30 -16.80 33.37
CA ARG A 86 13.34 -16.09 32.50
C ARG A 86 13.98 -15.74 31.16
N GLY A 87 15.29 -15.46 31.14
CA GLY A 87 16.04 -15.15 29.92
C GLY A 87 16.10 -16.31 28.93
N VAL A 88 16.27 -17.55 29.41
CA VAL A 88 16.25 -18.76 28.53
C VAL A 88 14.89 -18.95 27.90
N ARG A 89 13.81 -18.99 28.71
CA ARG A 89 12.43 -19.10 28.19
C ARG A 89 12.06 -17.95 27.26
N SER A 90 12.50 -16.74 27.58
CA SER A 90 12.24 -15.58 26.74
C SER A 90 12.89 -15.71 25.35
N ARG A 91 14.10 -16.28 25.25
CA ARG A 91 14.78 -16.56 23.97
C ARG A 91 14.05 -17.63 23.16
N GLU A 92 13.59 -18.71 23.80
CA GLU A 92 12.81 -19.76 23.16
C GLU A 92 11.50 -19.19 22.59
N TYR A 93 10.77 -18.40 23.37
CA TYR A 93 9.54 -17.73 22.90
C TYR A 93 9.81 -16.71 21.79
N ALA A 94 10.95 -16.01 21.82
CA ALA A 94 11.35 -15.09 20.76
C ALA A 94 11.61 -15.84 19.45
N ASP A 95 12.27 -17.01 19.52
CA ASP A 95 12.53 -17.86 18.35
C ASP A 95 11.24 -18.47 17.77
N ILE A 96 10.34 -18.94 18.63
CA ILE A 96 9.02 -19.43 18.22
C ILE A 96 8.22 -18.32 17.51
N ARG A 97 8.19 -17.11 18.09
CA ARG A 97 7.51 -15.96 17.47
C ARG A 97 8.13 -15.58 16.13
N ARG A 98 9.45 -15.57 16.04
CA ARG A 98 10.16 -15.30 14.79
C ARG A 98 9.80 -16.31 13.70
N LYS A 99 9.78 -17.61 14.05
CA LYS A 99 9.40 -18.69 13.11
C LYS A 99 7.94 -18.57 12.67
N ALA A 100 7.05 -18.28 13.61
CA ALA A 100 5.61 -18.07 13.32
C ALA A 100 5.39 -16.88 12.38
N LEU A 101 6.03 -15.73 12.65
CA LEU A 101 5.96 -14.55 11.79
C LEU A 101 6.54 -14.82 10.40
N ALA A 102 7.67 -15.52 10.31
CA ALA A 102 8.25 -15.90 9.03
C ALA A 102 7.30 -16.82 8.24
N ALA A 103 6.71 -17.82 8.88
CA ALA A 103 5.74 -18.72 8.26
C ALA A 103 4.52 -17.96 7.73
N THR A 104 3.94 -17.07 8.55
CA THR A 104 2.83 -16.20 8.16
C THR A 104 3.19 -15.33 6.95
N TRP A 105 4.39 -14.77 6.96
CA TRP A 105 4.90 -13.94 5.89
C TRP A 105 5.00 -14.72 4.57
N TYR A 106 5.55 -15.93 4.60
CA TYR A 106 5.64 -16.81 3.42
C TYR A 106 4.26 -17.22 2.91
N GLN A 107 3.36 -17.65 3.78
CA GLN A 107 2.01 -18.09 3.41
C GLN A 107 1.16 -16.94 2.84
N SER A 108 1.41 -15.71 3.27
CA SER A 108 0.74 -14.51 2.75
C SER A 108 1.17 -14.13 1.33
N LYS A 109 2.04 -14.90 0.66
CA LYS A 109 2.61 -14.55 -0.65
C LYS A 109 3.24 -13.16 -0.66
N TYR A 110 4.03 -12.88 0.39
CA TYR A 110 4.56 -11.55 0.69
C TYR A 110 5.25 -10.86 -0.48
N LYS A 111 6.03 -11.59 -1.32
CA LYS A 111 6.77 -11.00 -2.45
C LYS A 111 5.86 -10.22 -3.39
N VAL A 112 4.71 -10.78 -3.73
CA VAL A 112 3.72 -10.13 -4.61
C VAL A 112 3.12 -8.89 -3.93
N LYS A 113 2.78 -9.02 -2.66
CA LYS A 113 2.17 -7.93 -1.88
C LYS A 113 3.15 -6.79 -1.63
N ILE A 114 4.37 -7.11 -1.24
CA ILE A 114 5.44 -6.13 -1.05
C ILE A 114 5.79 -5.43 -2.37
N ARG A 115 5.90 -6.16 -3.48
CA ARG A 115 6.10 -5.54 -4.79
C ARG A 115 4.99 -4.53 -5.11
N ARG A 116 3.73 -4.90 -4.84
CA ARG A 116 2.60 -3.98 -5.03
C ARG A 116 2.69 -2.78 -4.09
N ALA A 117 3.02 -2.98 -2.82
CA ALA A 117 3.21 -1.89 -1.87
C ALA A 117 4.33 -0.93 -2.29
N TYR A 118 5.45 -1.44 -2.78
CA TYR A 118 6.54 -0.60 -3.29
C TYR A 118 6.19 0.13 -4.59
N ARG A 119 5.36 -0.44 -5.45
CA ARG A 119 4.80 0.31 -6.59
C ARG A 119 4.01 1.53 -6.13
N HIS A 120 3.13 1.32 -5.15
CA HIS A 120 2.34 2.41 -4.59
C HIS A 120 3.26 3.44 -3.90
N LEU A 121 4.26 2.99 -3.16
CA LEU A 121 5.21 3.88 -2.48
C LEU A 121 6.03 4.70 -3.48
N ALA A 122 6.54 4.07 -4.54
CA ALA A 122 7.33 4.75 -5.56
C ALA A 122 6.49 5.70 -6.44
N GLY A 123 5.24 5.33 -6.75
CA GLY A 123 4.35 6.14 -7.57
C GLY A 123 3.64 7.24 -6.76
N TYR A 124 3.08 6.88 -5.61
CA TYR A 124 2.19 7.77 -4.84
C TYR A 124 2.85 8.34 -3.57
N ALA A 125 4.12 8.03 -3.31
CA ALA A 125 4.84 8.33 -2.08
C ALA A 125 4.18 7.75 -0.80
N THR A 126 3.17 6.88 -0.96
CA THR A 126 2.48 6.22 0.15
C THR A 126 2.04 4.82 -0.24
N ALA A 127 1.99 3.92 0.74
CA ALA A 127 1.48 2.57 0.57
C ALA A 127 0.63 2.20 1.78
N CYS A 128 -0.48 1.53 1.55
CA CYS A 128 -1.37 1.08 2.62
C CYS A 128 -1.36 -0.44 2.71
N LEU A 129 -0.90 -0.95 3.86
CA LEU A 129 -0.98 -2.36 4.20
C LEU A 129 -1.97 -2.54 5.36
N ILE A 130 -2.87 -3.49 5.21
CA ILE A 130 -3.83 -3.85 6.24
C ILE A 130 -3.53 -5.26 6.71
N VAL A 131 -3.46 -5.42 8.02
CA VAL A 131 -3.36 -6.74 8.65
C VAL A 131 -4.68 -7.03 9.35
N HIS A 132 -5.32 -8.11 8.97
CA HIS A 132 -6.57 -8.56 9.59
C HIS A 132 -6.55 -10.08 9.85
N PRO A 133 -7.33 -10.58 10.80
CA PRO A 133 -7.41 -12.02 11.06
C PRO A 133 -8.08 -12.73 9.88
N ASP A 134 -7.52 -13.87 9.48
CA ASP A 134 -8.16 -14.84 8.58
C ASP A 134 -8.60 -16.03 9.45
N PHE A 135 -9.87 -16.04 9.84
CA PHE A 135 -10.42 -17.05 10.75
C PHE A 135 -10.46 -18.43 10.12
N ASP A 136 -10.59 -18.53 8.79
CA ASP A 136 -10.63 -19.81 8.07
C ASP A 136 -9.26 -20.51 8.13
N LYS A 137 -8.19 -19.73 8.11
CA LYS A 137 -6.81 -20.25 8.13
C LYS A 137 -6.16 -20.17 9.50
N GLY A 138 -6.80 -19.52 10.48
CA GLY A 138 -6.25 -19.30 11.82
C GLY A 138 -4.96 -18.44 11.81
N MET A 139 -4.78 -17.56 10.81
CA MET A 139 -3.56 -16.79 10.60
C MET A 139 -3.88 -15.35 10.24
N PRO A 140 -2.98 -14.39 10.54
CA PRO A 140 -3.14 -13.03 10.06
C PRO A 140 -2.96 -12.96 8.54
N ARG A 141 -3.85 -12.23 7.89
CA ARG A 141 -3.79 -11.92 6.47
C ARG A 141 -3.32 -10.50 6.26
N ILE A 142 -2.38 -10.33 5.34
CA ILE A 142 -1.86 -9.02 4.96
C ILE A 142 -2.41 -8.68 3.59
N ASP A 143 -3.09 -7.55 3.44
CA ASP A 143 -3.57 -7.06 2.16
C ASP A 143 -3.00 -5.67 1.86
N VAL A 144 -2.69 -5.42 0.59
CA VAL A 144 -2.24 -4.12 0.10
C VAL A 144 -3.42 -3.44 -0.58
N ARG A 145 -3.78 -2.26 -0.08
CA ARG A 145 -4.86 -1.44 -0.62
C ARG A 145 -4.32 -0.34 -1.53
N ASP A 146 -5.13 0.04 -2.51
CA ASP A 146 -4.82 1.19 -3.36
C ASP A 146 -4.93 2.47 -2.54
N PRO A 147 -3.87 3.29 -2.42
CA PRO A 147 -3.92 4.54 -1.66
C PRO A 147 -4.99 5.53 -2.12
N LEU A 148 -5.40 5.48 -3.39
CA LEU A 148 -6.50 6.30 -3.91
C LEU A 148 -7.85 6.08 -3.21
N GLY A 149 -8.04 4.91 -2.59
CA GLY A 149 -9.23 4.58 -1.82
C GLY A 149 -9.04 4.65 -0.30
N VAL A 150 -7.94 5.24 0.18
CA VAL A 150 -7.59 5.26 1.61
C VAL A 150 -7.59 6.69 2.13
N TYR A 151 -8.42 6.95 3.12
CA TYR A 151 -8.63 8.28 3.71
C TYR A 151 -8.32 8.25 5.20
N PRO A 152 -7.05 8.49 5.62
CA PRO A 152 -6.68 8.58 7.02
C PRO A 152 -7.21 9.87 7.66
N GLU A 153 -7.23 9.91 8.97
CA GLU A 153 -7.54 11.13 9.71
C GLU A 153 -6.47 12.21 9.45
N PRO A 154 -6.87 13.49 9.23
CA PRO A 154 -5.92 14.56 8.86
C PRO A 154 -4.77 14.76 9.84
N ARG A 155 -5.00 14.52 11.13
CA ARG A 155 -3.97 14.67 12.18
C ARG A 155 -2.84 13.64 12.10
N ALA A 156 -3.05 12.53 11.40
CA ALA A 156 -2.05 11.48 11.27
C ALA A 156 -0.79 11.88 10.50
N TYR A 157 -0.78 13.06 9.87
CA TYR A 157 0.36 13.58 9.14
C TYR A 157 1.28 14.46 9.99
N GLU A 158 0.78 14.95 11.11
CA GLU A 158 1.52 15.87 12.00
C GLU A 158 2.20 15.14 13.16
N ASP A 159 1.63 14.02 13.59
CA ASP A 159 2.12 13.23 14.71
C ASP A 159 2.64 11.86 14.26
N VAL A 160 3.63 11.35 14.98
CA VAL A 160 4.21 10.01 14.79
C VAL A 160 3.19 8.91 15.14
N ASP A 161 2.10 9.27 15.80
CA ASP A 161 1.07 8.33 16.21
C ASP A 161 0.19 7.87 15.03
N PRO A 162 -0.20 6.58 15.02
CA PRO A 162 -1.10 6.08 13.99
C PRO A 162 -2.45 6.80 14.04
N PRO A 163 -3.12 7.01 12.90
CA PRO A 163 -4.43 7.65 12.87
C PRO A 163 -5.43 6.87 13.70
N ALA A 164 -6.27 7.56 14.47
CA ALA A 164 -7.29 6.95 15.29
C ALA A 164 -8.32 6.15 14.46
N ASN A 165 -8.53 6.60 13.22
CA ASN A 165 -9.38 5.90 12.27
C ASN A 165 -8.95 6.15 10.82
N VAL A 166 -9.22 5.18 9.94
CA VAL A 166 -8.93 5.24 8.50
C VAL A 166 -10.17 4.82 7.73
N GLY A 167 -10.61 5.66 6.82
CA GLY A 167 -11.70 5.33 5.88
C GLY A 167 -11.17 4.56 4.68
N PHE A 168 -11.85 3.50 4.28
CA PHE A 168 -11.55 2.74 3.06
C PHE A 168 -12.75 2.79 2.13
N VAL A 169 -12.51 3.21 0.87
CA VAL A 169 -13.50 3.14 -0.20
C VAL A 169 -13.02 2.19 -1.27
N TYR A 170 -13.80 1.16 -1.58
CA TYR A 170 -13.48 0.21 -2.63
C TYR A 170 -14.76 -0.35 -3.26
N GLY A 171 -14.69 -0.62 -4.56
CA GLY A 171 -15.77 -1.31 -5.26
C GLY A 171 -15.73 -2.81 -4.96
N LYS A 172 -16.90 -3.39 -4.69
CA LYS A 172 -17.10 -4.84 -4.71
C LYS A 172 -17.97 -5.21 -5.91
N SER A 173 -17.69 -6.34 -6.55
CA SER A 173 -18.62 -6.92 -7.52
C SER A 173 -19.93 -7.28 -6.80
N GLY A 174 -21.08 -7.08 -7.47
CA GLY A 174 -22.42 -7.25 -6.87
C GLY A 174 -22.79 -8.67 -6.43
N GLU A 175 -21.90 -9.64 -6.56
CA GLU A 175 -22.06 -11.03 -6.07
C GLU A 175 -22.06 -11.16 -4.54
N TRP A 176 -21.90 -10.06 -3.80
CA TRP A 176 -21.84 -10.04 -2.33
C TRP A 176 -23.02 -9.29 -1.68
N LEU A 177 -24.02 -8.95 -2.45
CA LEU A 177 -25.31 -8.45 -2.00
C LEU A 177 -26.35 -9.56 -2.12
#